data_4cf99557020414f66c97cd3d59b611c6
#
_entry.id   4cf99557020414f66c97cd3d59b611c6
#
_cell.length_a   1.000
_cell.length_b   1.000
_cell.length_c   1.000
_cell.angle_alpha   90.00
_cell.angle_beta   90.00
_cell.angle_gamma   90.00
#
_symmetry.space_group_name_H-M   'P 1'
#
loop_
_entity.id
_entity.type
_entity.pdbx_description
1 polymer ?
#
loop_
_entity_poly.entity_id
_entity_poly.type
_entity_poly.pdbx_seq_one_letter_code
_entity_poly.pdbx_strand_id
1 'polypeptide(L)'
;MCGVFGFITREGKGPDITRLRNLALITQSRGMHAFGLAWITSAGTIRSFKSPGPAQRYLDELERCRDAVIVIGHCRYATHGTPLNNANNHPHPAGNGYLVHNGVIFNHQELVRRYRLRRRSSCDSEVLGLLMARGSGSLAQRSAWAASHAEGDLAILGLWRAPARLLVARRGKPLCFGPGSDGYYFASLPTGLPGKVQEIADGSTRVLTYANGNLRLEGQVLELGPGGELFDQFDTA
;
A
#
# COMPACT_ATOMS: atom_id res chain seq x y z
N MET A 1 8.28 12.86 -6.70
CA MET A 1 8.01 11.96 -5.56
C MET A 1 6.96 10.94 -5.99
N CYS A 2 7.01 9.70 -5.49
CA CYS A 2 5.98 8.70 -5.76
C CYS A 2 4.62 9.05 -5.12
N GLY A 3 3.56 8.38 -5.57
CA GLY A 3 2.26 8.43 -4.93
C GLY A 3 1.66 7.05 -4.80
N VAL A 4 0.95 6.80 -3.70
CA VAL A 4 0.21 5.57 -3.45
C VAL A 4 -1.26 5.88 -3.29
N PHE A 5 -2.12 4.91 -3.65
CA PHE A 5 -3.55 4.93 -3.38
C PHE A 5 -4.06 3.51 -3.14
N GLY A 6 -5.23 3.37 -2.55
CA GLY A 6 -5.77 2.05 -2.25
C GLY A 6 -7.21 2.07 -1.79
N PHE A 7 -7.75 0.88 -1.59
CA PHE A 7 -9.11 0.62 -1.14
C PHE A 7 -9.16 -0.66 -0.31
N ILE A 8 -10.03 -0.68 0.69
CA ILE A 8 -10.50 -1.90 1.35
C ILE A 8 -12.01 -1.83 1.55
N THR A 9 -12.69 -2.91 1.19
CA THR A 9 -14.14 -3.02 1.35
C THR A 9 -14.57 -3.00 2.82
N ARG A 10 -15.78 -2.50 3.08
CA ARG A 10 -16.44 -2.65 4.39
C ARG A 10 -17.29 -3.90 4.46
N GLU A 11 -18.05 -4.18 3.40
CA GLU A 11 -19.11 -5.22 3.36
C GLU A 11 -18.97 -6.20 2.18
N GLY A 12 -17.79 -6.30 1.59
CA GLY A 12 -17.54 -7.17 0.43
C GLY A 12 -17.93 -6.58 -0.92
N LYS A 13 -18.49 -5.39 -0.97
CA LYS A 13 -18.73 -4.66 -2.22
C LYS A 13 -17.38 -4.21 -2.79
N GLY A 14 -17.19 -4.36 -4.09
CA GLY A 14 -16.03 -3.82 -4.78
C GLY A 14 -16.01 -2.29 -4.77
N PRO A 15 -14.86 -1.67 -5.10
CA PRO A 15 -14.71 -0.22 -5.09
C PRO A 15 -15.51 0.46 -6.20
N ASP A 16 -15.91 1.72 -5.96
CA ASP A 16 -16.30 2.64 -7.01
C ASP A 16 -15.12 2.87 -7.97
N ILE A 17 -15.23 2.31 -9.17
CA ILE A 17 -14.16 2.37 -10.19
C ILE A 17 -13.92 3.81 -10.66
N THR A 18 -14.96 4.63 -10.75
CA THR A 18 -14.81 6.05 -11.10
C THR A 18 -13.94 6.77 -10.07
N ARG A 19 -14.16 6.50 -8.80
CA ARG A 19 -13.34 7.03 -7.70
C ARG A 19 -11.90 6.53 -7.76
N LEU A 20 -11.68 5.23 -7.98
CA LEU A 20 -10.32 4.69 -8.13
C LEU A 20 -9.58 5.34 -9.32
N ARG A 21 -10.26 5.54 -10.45
CA ARG A 21 -9.70 6.26 -11.62
C ARG A 21 -9.30 7.69 -11.25
N ASN A 22 -10.16 8.41 -10.56
CA ASN A 22 -9.88 9.77 -10.11
C ASN A 22 -8.70 9.81 -9.13
N LEU A 23 -8.62 8.90 -8.17
CA LEU A 23 -7.48 8.80 -7.25
C LEU A 23 -6.19 8.47 -8.00
N ALA A 24 -6.21 7.57 -8.99
CA ALA A 24 -5.04 7.26 -9.81
C ALA A 24 -4.57 8.49 -10.59
N LEU A 25 -5.47 9.27 -11.21
CA LEU A 25 -5.15 10.50 -11.94
C LEU A 25 -4.59 11.59 -11.01
N ILE A 26 -5.18 11.81 -9.85
CA ILE A 26 -4.69 12.78 -8.86
C ILE A 26 -3.32 12.34 -8.36
N THR A 27 -3.15 11.07 -8.02
CA THR A 27 -1.90 10.50 -7.52
C THR A 27 -0.78 10.54 -8.57
N GLN A 28 -1.11 10.47 -9.87
CA GLN A 28 -0.18 10.59 -10.99
C GLN A 28 0.61 11.90 -10.98
N SER A 29 0.07 12.99 -10.43
CA SER A 29 0.80 14.26 -10.28
C SER A 29 2.10 14.11 -9.51
N ARG A 30 2.23 13.06 -8.71
CA ARG A 30 3.42 12.73 -7.92
C ARG A 30 4.45 11.88 -8.70
N GLY A 31 4.04 11.18 -9.75
CA GLY A 31 4.96 10.37 -10.55
C GLY A 31 4.30 9.79 -11.79
N MET A 32 4.96 9.98 -12.94
CA MET A 32 4.47 9.57 -14.26
C MET A 32 5.35 8.53 -14.96
N HIS A 33 6.39 8.01 -14.28
CA HIS A 33 7.37 7.11 -14.91
C HIS A 33 6.87 5.68 -15.05
N ALA A 34 6.02 5.21 -14.13
CA ALA A 34 5.35 3.93 -14.21
C ALA A 34 4.08 3.93 -13.35
N PHE A 35 3.16 3.05 -13.71
CA PHE A 35 1.92 2.78 -12.99
C PHE A 35 1.82 1.31 -12.63
N GLY A 36 1.22 1.00 -11.47
CA GLY A 36 0.95 -0.38 -11.12
C GLY A 36 -0.11 -0.55 -10.05
N LEU A 37 -0.70 -1.73 -10.06
CA LEU A 37 -1.81 -2.16 -9.21
C LEU A 37 -1.54 -3.55 -8.65
N ALA A 38 -2.03 -3.83 -7.44
CA ALA A 38 -2.34 -5.19 -7.00
C ALA A 38 -3.69 -5.18 -6.29
N TRP A 39 -4.43 -6.29 -6.39
CA TRP A 39 -5.74 -6.41 -5.75
C TRP A 39 -6.04 -7.85 -5.35
N ILE A 40 -6.91 -7.99 -4.36
CA ILE A 40 -7.51 -9.26 -3.93
C ILE A 40 -8.96 -9.26 -4.36
N THR A 41 -9.37 -10.24 -5.15
CA THR A 41 -10.77 -10.42 -5.55
C THR A 41 -11.62 -10.95 -4.39
N SER A 42 -12.94 -10.87 -4.47
CA SER A 42 -13.88 -11.47 -3.52
C SER A 42 -13.67 -12.98 -3.35
N ALA A 43 -13.15 -13.66 -4.39
CA ALA A 43 -12.76 -15.07 -4.35
C ALA A 43 -11.40 -15.33 -3.69
N GLY A 44 -10.72 -14.31 -3.12
CA GLY A 44 -9.44 -14.44 -2.45
C GLY A 44 -8.22 -14.58 -3.37
N THR A 45 -8.38 -14.36 -4.69
CA THR A 45 -7.27 -14.42 -5.66
C THR A 45 -6.51 -13.09 -5.68
N ILE A 46 -5.19 -13.15 -5.55
CA ILE A 46 -4.33 -11.98 -5.78
C ILE A 46 -4.02 -11.85 -7.26
N ARG A 47 -4.16 -10.63 -7.77
CA ARG A 47 -3.75 -10.22 -9.12
C ARG A 47 -2.90 -8.97 -9.05
N SER A 48 -2.07 -8.75 -10.08
CA SER A 48 -1.27 -7.53 -10.18
C SER A 48 -1.08 -7.14 -11.64
N PHE A 49 -0.87 -5.84 -11.84
CA PHE A 49 -0.51 -5.21 -13.10
C PHE A 49 0.55 -4.14 -12.83
N LYS A 50 1.52 -3.98 -13.71
CA LYS A 50 2.45 -2.85 -13.71
C LYS A 50 3.04 -2.61 -15.08
N SER A 51 3.24 -1.33 -15.44
CA SER A 51 3.77 -0.93 -16.74
C SER A 51 4.47 0.43 -16.67
N PRO A 52 5.49 0.66 -17.52
CA PRO A 52 6.07 2.00 -17.69
C PRO A 52 5.03 2.98 -18.25
N GLY A 53 5.08 4.22 -17.78
CA GLY A 53 4.21 5.32 -18.22
C GLY A 53 3.19 5.77 -17.17
N PRO A 54 2.49 6.88 -17.46
CA PRO A 54 1.56 7.49 -16.53
C PRO A 54 0.26 6.68 -16.37
N ALA A 55 -0.39 6.82 -15.21
CA ALA A 55 -1.64 6.12 -14.87
C ALA A 55 -2.75 6.33 -15.91
N GLN A 56 -2.85 7.53 -16.50
CA GLN A 56 -3.86 7.85 -17.52
C GLN A 56 -3.87 6.88 -18.73
N ARG A 57 -2.76 6.20 -19.02
CA ARG A 57 -2.68 5.21 -20.10
C ARG A 57 -3.30 3.86 -19.73
N TYR A 58 -3.54 3.63 -18.45
CA TYR A 58 -3.89 2.31 -17.90
C TYR A 58 -5.14 2.35 -17.03
N LEU A 59 -5.99 3.39 -17.18
CA LEU A 59 -7.20 3.52 -16.38
C LEU A 59 -8.18 2.35 -16.58
N ASP A 60 -8.14 1.72 -17.75
CA ASP A 60 -9.00 0.56 -18.03
C ASP A 60 -8.59 -0.70 -17.24
N GLU A 61 -7.33 -0.79 -16.80
CA GLU A 61 -6.90 -1.86 -15.90
C GLU A 61 -7.62 -1.83 -14.54
N LEU A 62 -8.13 -0.67 -14.11
CA LEU A 62 -8.92 -0.51 -12.89
C LEU A 62 -10.29 -1.19 -12.97
N GLU A 63 -10.83 -1.42 -14.17
CA GLU A 63 -12.07 -2.21 -14.35
C GLU A 63 -11.92 -3.63 -13.82
N ARG A 64 -10.70 -4.18 -13.84
CA ARG A 64 -10.40 -5.52 -13.32
C ARG A 64 -10.49 -5.60 -11.79
N CYS A 65 -10.62 -4.44 -11.12
CA CYS A 65 -10.77 -4.35 -9.68
C CYS A 65 -12.24 -4.30 -9.22
N ARG A 66 -13.25 -4.44 -10.11
CA ARG A 66 -14.68 -4.32 -9.77
C ARG A 66 -15.15 -5.24 -8.64
N ASP A 67 -14.57 -6.43 -8.55
CA ASP A 67 -14.90 -7.44 -7.53
C ASP A 67 -13.85 -7.49 -6.42
N ALA A 68 -12.97 -6.47 -6.35
CA ALA A 68 -11.88 -6.48 -5.40
C ALA A 68 -12.36 -6.13 -3.99
N VAL A 69 -11.87 -6.88 -3.00
CA VAL A 69 -12.03 -6.55 -1.57
C VAL A 69 -10.89 -5.66 -1.06
N ILE A 70 -9.71 -5.71 -1.70
CA ILE A 70 -8.57 -4.82 -1.43
C ILE A 70 -7.93 -4.43 -2.76
N VAL A 71 -7.58 -3.15 -2.91
CA VAL A 71 -6.77 -2.62 -4.03
C VAL A 71 -5.63 -1.78 -3.46
N ILE A 72 -4.42 -1.94 -4.00
CA ILE A 72 -3.30 -1.01 -3.79
C ILE A 72 -2.76 -0.56 -5.15
N GLY A 73 -2.44 0.72 -5.27
CA GLY A 73 -1.97 1.33 -6.51
C GLY A 73 -0.78 2.26 -6.28
N HIS A 74 0.02 2.44 -7.33
CA HIS A 74 1.25 3.22 -7.28
C HIS A 74 1.48 4.00 -8.57
N CYS A 75 1.80 5.29 -8.41
CA CYS A 75 2.29 6.18 -9.46
C CYS A 75 3.76 6.50 -9.17
N ARG A 76 4.66 5.95 -9.98
CA ARG A 76 6.11 5.96 -9.73
C ARG A 76 6.80 7.22 -10.23
N TYR A 77 7.59 7.84 -9.37
CA TYR A 77 8.70 8.71 -9.74
C TYR A 77 10.01 7.94 -9.47
N ALA A 78 10.69 7.49 -10.53
CA ALA A 78 11.86 6.61 -10.39
C ALA A 78 13.03 7.35 -9.75
N THR A 79 13.53 6.81 -8.63
CA THR A 79 14.75 7.22 -7.94
C THR A 79 15.87 6.20 -8.11
N HIS A 80 15.52 4.90 -8.03
CA HIS A 80 16.42 3.76 -8.21
C HIS A 80 15.88 2.81 -9.26
N GLY A 81 16.72 2.43 -10.23
CA GLY A 81 16.36 1.54 -11.33
C GLY A 81 15.46 2.18 -12.39
N THR A 82 15.72 1.86 -13.65
CA THR A 82 14.94 2.37 -14.78
C THR A 82 13.48 1.91 -14.71
N PRO A 83 12.49 2.80 -15.00
CA PRO A 83 11.08 2.41 -15.06
C PRO A 83 10.75 1.50 -16.26
N LEU A 84 11.61 1.46 -17.29
CA LEU A 84 11.44 0.58 -18.46
C LEU A 84 11.56 -0.90 -18.10
N ASN A 85 12.28 -1.23 -17.03
CA ASN A 85 12.29 -2.59 -16.46
C ASN A 85 11.19 -2.72 -15.41
N ASN A 86 10.14 -3.49 -15.71
CA ASN A 86 9.02 -3.71 -14.82
C ASN A 86 9.39 -4.37 -13.48
N ALA A 87 10.53 -5.05 -13.36
CA ALA A 87 10.99 -5.53 -12.07
C ALA A 87 11.20 -4.39 -11.06
N ASN A 88 11.57 -3.19 -11.54
CA ASN A 88 11.78 -2.00 -10.73
C ASN A 88 10.48 -1.26 -10.36
N ASN A 89 9.36 -1.59 -11.00
CA ASN A 89 8.10 -0.91 -10.79
C ASN A 89 7.28 -1.58 -9.68
N HIS A 90 6.52 -0.77 -8.93
CA HIS A 90 5.57 -1.26 -7.94
C HIS A 90 4.32 -1.84 -8.63
N PRO A 91 3.61 -2.77 -7.95
CA PRO A 91 3.89 -3.31 -6.63
C PRO A 91 5.04 -4.31 -6.60
N HIS A 92 5.74 -4.40 -5.45
CA HIS A 92 6.76 -5.40 -5.21
C HIS A 92 6.19 -6.60 -4.44
N PRO A 93 6.62 -7.84 -4.73
CA PRO A 93 6.24 -9.02 -3.94
C PRO A 93 6.72 -8.93 -2.49
N ALA A 94 5.90 -9.42 -1.55
CA ALA A 94 6.19 -9.47 -0.12
C ALA A 94 5.66 -10.80 0.48
N GLY A 95 6.39 -11.87 0.26
CA GLY A 95 5.93 -13.23 0.61
C GLY A 95 4.71 -13.63 -0.25
N ASN A 96 3.58 -13.91 0.40
CA ASN A 96 2.31 -14.25 -0.26
C ASN A 96 1.43 -13.02 -0.53
N GLY A 97 2.01 -11.83 -0.56
CA GLY A 97 1.36 -10.55 -0.80
C GLY A 97 2.16 -9.62 -1.69
N TYR A 98 1.72 -8.37 -1.75
CA TYR A 98 2.35 -7.29 -2.48
C TYR A 98 2.35 -6.01 -1.65
N LEU A 99 3.32 -5.12 -1.90
CA LEU A 99 3.34 -3.78 -1.34
C LEU A 99 3.65 -2.71 -2.39
N VAL A 100 3.20 -1.49 -2.11
CA VAL A 100 3.59 -0.24 -2.76
C VAL A 100 4.17 0.70 -1.71
N HIS A 101 5.16 1.50 -2.10
CA HIS A 101 5.90 2.38 -1.20
C HIS A 101 6.15 3.73 -1.84
N ASN A 102 5.80 4.79 -1.12
CA ASN A 102 6.22 6.17 -1.40
C ASN A 102 7.29 6.57 -0.39
N GLY A 103 8.51 6.76 -0.85
CA GLY A 103 9.68 7.10 -0.07
C GLY A 103 10.97 6.68 -0.76
N VAL A 104 12.09 6.76 -0.01
CA VAL A 104 13.41 6.27 -0.41
C VAL A 104 14.03 5.57 0.79
N ILE A 105 14.54 4.36 0.59
CA ILE A 105 15.27 3.60 1.62
C ILE A 105 16.77 3.80 1.38
N PHE A 106 17.39 4.67 2.15
CA PHE A 106 18.79 5.08 1.95
C PHE A 106 19.76 3.93 2.20
N ASN A 107 19.54 3.12 3.22
CA ASN A 107 20.40 2.01 3.60
C ASN A 107 20.05 0.68 2.90
N HIS A 108 19.27 0.69 1.79
CA HIS A 108 18.77 -0.53 1.13
C HIS A 108 19.90 -1.51 0.74
N GLN A 109 21.07 -1.03 0.32
CA GLN A 109 22.22 -1.89 -0.01
C GLN A 109 22.83 -2.56 1.22
N GLU A 110 22.90 -1.86 2.34
CA GLU A 110 23.34 -2.43 3.62
C GLU A 110 22.37 -3.54 4.07
N LEU A 111 21.06 -3.27 4.02
CA LEU A 111 20.03 -4.26 4.36
C LEU A 111 20.13 -5.51 3.48
N VAL A 112 20.39 -5.36 2.19
CA VAL A 112 20.62 -6.48 1.27
C VAL A 112 21.80 -7.35 1.73
N ARG A 113 22.94 -6.74 2.08
CA ARG A 113 24.13 -7.46 2.57
C ARG A 113 23.87 -8.10 3.93
N ARG A 114 23.39 -7.32 4.90
CA ARG A 114 23.17 -7.74 6.29
C ARG A 114 22.21 -8.93 6.40
N TYR A 115 21.08 -8.88 5.65
CA TYR A 115 20.05 -9.91 5.69
C TYR A 115 20.14 -10.90 4.52
N ARG A 116 21.20 -10.83 3.68
CA ARG A 116 21.39 -11.70 2.51
C ARG A 116 20.13 -11.81 1.65
N LEU A 117 19.53 -10.65 1.34
CA LEU A 117 18.28 -10.56 0.58
C LEU A 117 18.54 -10.86 -0.91
N ARG A 118 17.70 -11.69 -1.51
CA ARG A 118 17.77 -11.99 -2.95
C ARG A 118 16.82 -11.06 -3.70
N ARG A 119 17.35 -9.96 -4.22
CA ARG A 119 16.59 -8.97 -5.00
C ARG A 119 16.37 -9.43 -6.43
N ARG A 120 15.23 -9.00 -7.00
CA ARG A 120 14.88 -9.14 -8.42
C ARG A 120 14.92 -7.82 -9.17
N SER A 121 15.06 -6.71 -8.44
CA SER A 121 15.04 -5.36 -8.99
C SER A 121 16.18 -4.51 -8.43
N SER A 122 16.39 -3.34 -9.04
CA SER A 122 17.28 -2.29 -8.52
C SER A 122 16.51 -1.28 -7.64
N CYS A 123 15.19 -1.45 -7.47
CA CYS A 123 14.37 -0.55 -6.65
C CYS A 123 14.67 -0.77 -5.16
N ASP A 124 14.93 0.32 -4.44
CA ASP A 124 15.16 0.31 -3.00
C ASP A 124 13.97 -0.25 -2.21
N SER A 125 12.76 0.03 -2.65
CA SER A 125 11.51 -0.39 -1.99
C SER A 125 11.33 -1.90 -1.89
N GLU A 126 11.95 -2.70 -2.79
CA GLU A 126 11.84 -4.16 -2.76
C GLU A 126 12.35 -4.76 -1.44
N VAL A 127 13.33 -4.10 -0.80
CA VAL A 127 13.91 -4.60 0.46
C VAL A 127 12.87 -4.68 1.58
N LEU A 128 11.87 -3.78 1.61
CA LEU A 128 10.79 -3.79 2.61
C LEU A 128 10.00 -5.10 2.54
N GLY A 129 9.56 -5.48 1.35
CA GLY A 129 8.82 -6.74 1.14
C GLY A 129 9.64 -7.97 1.48
N LEU A 130 10.93 -7.97 1.14
CA LEU A 130 11.85 -9.05 1.46
C LEU A 130 12.12 -9.17 2.97
N LEU A 131 12.25 -8.05 3.69
CA LEU A 131 12.38 -8.02 5.15
C LEU A 131 11.09 -8.52 5.81
N MET A 132 9.93 -8.02 5.41
CA MET A 132 8.64 -8.48 5.94
C MET A 132 8.42 -9.98 5.74
N ALA A 133 8.89 -10.54 4.63
CA ALA A 133 8.80 -11.98 4.36
C ALA A 133 9.72 -12.82 5.27
N ARG A 134 10.78 -12.24 5.83
CA ARG A 134 11.71 -12.88 6.76
C ARG A 134 11.34 -12.70 8.22
N GLY A 135 10.66 -11.62 8.55
CA GLY A 135 10.25 -11.31 9.92
C GLY A 135 9.31 -12.38 10.49
N SER A 136 9.34 -12.57 11.80
CA SER A 136 8.43 -13.43 12.55
C SER A 136 7.26 -12.65 13.15
N GLY A 137 6.22 -13.36 13.57
CA GLY A 137 5.05 -12.77 14.22
C GLY A 137 3.96 -12.29 13.26
N SER A 138 3.07 -11.43 13.74
CA SER A 138 1.95 -10.86 12.97
C SER A 138 2.45 -10.00 11.81
N LEU A 139 1.58 -9.71 10.84
CA LEU A 139 1.91 -8.83 9.72
C LEU A 139 2.31 -7.43 10.22
N ALA A 140 1.64 -6.90 11.23
CA ALA A 140 1.98 -5.61 11.85
C ALA A 140 3.38 -5.64 12.48
N GLN A 141 3.72 -6.69 13.25
CA GLN A 141 5.06 -6.85 13.84
C GLN A 141 6.15 -6.94 12.79
N ARG A 142 5.95 -7.74 11.73
CA ARG A 142 6.92 -7.86 10.63
C ARG A 142 7.10 -6.55 9.87
N SER A 143 6.01 -5.80 9.70
CA SER A 143 6.06 -4.48 9.05
C SER A 143 6.80 -3.45 9.91
N ALA A 144 6.48 -3.36 11.19
CA ALA A 144 7.17 -2.47 12.14
C ALA A 144 8.66 -2.82 12.24
N TRP A 145 9.00 -4.11 12.29
CA TRP A 145 10.39 -4.58 12.28
C TRP A 145 11.12 -4.18 10.99
N ALA A 146 10.52 -4.38 9.81
CA ALA A 146 11.11 -3.95 8.53
C ALA A 146 11.31 -2.43 8.48
N ALA A 147 10.31 -1.66 8.93
CA ALA A 147 10.37 -0.20 8.97
C ALA A 147 11.42 0.32 9.96
N SER A 148 11.62 -0.33 11.12
CA SER A 148 12.63 0.08 12.11
C SER A 148 14.08 -0.10 11.62
N HIS A 149 14.31 -1.00 10.64
CA HIS A 149 15.61 -1.23 10.04
C HIS A 149 15.86 -0.37 8.78
N ALA A 150 14.79 0.14 8.18
CA ALA A 150 14.87 0.97 6.99
C ALA A 150 15.11 2.44 7.36
N GLU A 151 16.17 3.03 6.82
CA GLU A 151 16.46 4.45 6.95
C GLU A 151 15.80 5.24 5.84
N GLY A 152 15.01 6.26 6.20
CA GLY A 152 14.28 7.13 5.28
C GLY A 152 12.80 7.21 5.57
N ASP A 153 12.12 8.10 4.85
CA ASP A 153 10.69 8.29 4.98
C ASP A 153 9.90 7.25 4.19
N LEU A 154 8.77 6.84 4.69
CA LEU A 154 7.91 5.86 4.04
C LEU A 154 6.41 6.12 4.22
N ALA A 155 5.65 5.82 3.18
CA ALA A 155 4.23 5.51 3.24
C ALA A 155 4.00 4.22 2.46
N ILE A 156 3.45 3.21 3.11
CA ILE A 156 3.28 1.86 2.58
C ILE A 156 1.79 1.51 2.58
N LEU A 157 1.32 0.98 1.45
CA LEU A 157 0.14 0.15 1.39
C LEU A 157 0.57 -1.25 0.94
N GLY A 158 0.04 -2.27 1.58
CA GLY A 158 0.35 -3.65 1.21
C GLY A 158 -0.86 -4.55 1.37
N LEU A 159 -0.94 -5.63 0.58
CA LEU A 159 -2.03 -6.59 0.66
C LEU A 159 -1.51 -8.02 0.79
N TRP A 160 -2.22 -8.81 1.59
CA TRP A 160 -1.97 -10.24 1.80
C TRP A 160 -3.29 -11.00 1.80
N ARG A 161 -3.25 -12.24 1.34
CA ARG A 161 -4.41 -13.15 1.35
C ARG A 161 -4.40 -14.10 2.54
N ALA A 162 -5.54 -14.74 2.79
CA ALA A 162 -5.75 -15.81 3.77
C ALA A 162 -5.48 -15.40 5.22
N PRO A 163 -6.28 -14.53 5.83
CA PRO A 163 -7.40 -13.74 5.27
C PRO A 163 -6.92 -12.54 4.44
N ALA A 164 -7.86 -11.83 3.77
CA ALA A 164 -7.56 -10.61 3.04
C ALA A 164 -7.19 -9.49 4.02
N ARG A 165 -5.95 -8.98 3.94
CA ARG A 165 -5.41 -7.96 4.84
C ARG A 165 -4.79 -6.81 4.07
N LEU A 166 -5.11 -5.60 4.51
CA LEU A 166 -4.47 -4.37 4.06
C LEU A 166 -3.53 -3.87 5.16
N LEU A 167 -2.26 -3.76 4.85
CA LEU A 167 -1.27 -3.05 5.66
C LEU A 167 -1.27 -1.58 5.28
N VAL A 168 -1.30 -0.71 6.28
CA VAL A 168 -1.14 0.73 6.16
C VAL A 168 -0.04 1.16 7.13
N ALA A 169 1.06 1.74 6.63
CA ALA A 169 2.16 2.21 7.47
C ALA A 169 2.67 3.55 6.96
N ARG A 170 3.02 4.44 7.90
CA ARG A 170 3.51 5.77 7.60
C ARG A 170 4.64 6.19 8.54
N ARG A 171 5.67 6.83 7.95
CA ARG A 171 6.70 7.60 8.64
C ARG A 171 7.24 8.67 7.68
N GLY A 172 7.00 9.95 7.98
CA GLY A 172 7.53 11.10 7.23
C GLY A 172 6.91 11.38 5.86
N LYS A 173 6.22 10.43 5.21
CA LYS A 173 5.52 10.65 3.93
C LYS A 173 4.01 10.77 4.11
N PRO A 174 3.32 11.62 3.34
CA PRO A 174 1.87 11.79 3.48
C PRO A 174 1.11 10.52 3.08
N LEU A 175 0.13 10.17 3.88
CA LEU A 175 -0.85 9.12 3.63
C LEU A 175 -2.15 9.48 4.36
N CYS A 176 -3.23 9.60 3.61
CA CYS A 176 -4.56 9.95 4.11
C CYS A 176 -5.54 8.82 3.80
N PHE A 177 -6.67 8.80 4.51
CA PHE A 177 -7.80 7.95 4.20
C PHE A 177 -9.12 8.71 4.29
N GLY A 178 -10.16 8.16 3.64
CA GLY A 178 -11.51 8.69 3.69
C GLY A 178 -12.55 7.59 3.55
N PRO A 179 -13.65 7.64 4.34
CA PRO A 179 -14.74 6.66 4.28
C PRO A 179 -15.64 6.92 3.06
N GLY A 180 -15.85 5.89 2.24
CA GLY A 180 -16.89 5.81 1.21
C GLY A 180 -18.03 4.91 1.66
N SER A 181 -19.11 4.85 0.87
CA SER A 181 -20.26 3.97 1.12
C SER A 181 -19.93 2.48 0.93
N ASP A 182 -18.90 2.17 0.17
CA ASP A 182 -18.44 0.84 -0.21
C ASP A 182 -17.23 0.36 0.60
N GLY A 183 -16.50 1.27 1.23
CA GLY A 183 -15.29 0.96 2.01
C GLY A 183 -14.42 2.17 2.29
N TYR A 184 -13.17 1.93 2.63
CA TYR A 184 -12.20 2.98 2.93
C TYR A 184 -11.21 3.13 1.79
N TYR A 185 -10.99 4.38 1.40
CA TYR A 185 -10.03 4.78 0.38
C TYR A 185 -8.80 5.43 1.01
N PHE A 186 -7.64 5.17 0.45
CA PHE A 186 -6.35 5.66 0.91
C PHE A 186 -5.63 6.37 -0.24
N ALA A 187 -4.92 7.46 0.05
CA ALA A 187 -4.07 8.12 -0.94
C ALA A 187 -2.97 8.96 -0.29
N SER A 188 -1.88 9.17 -1.04
CA SER A 188 -0.82 10.11 -0.65
C SER A 188 -1.28 11.57 -0.61
N LEU A 189 -2.36 11.90 -1.30
CA LEU A 189 -2.96 13.24 -1.35
C LEU A 189 -4.40 13.16 -0.82
N PRO A 190 -4.86 14.15 -0.03
CA PRO A 190 -6.22 14.17 0.49
C PRO A 190 -7.28 14.39 -0.60
N THR A 191 -6.90 15.04 -1.71
CA THR A 191 -7.81 15.35 -2.82
C THR A 191 -8.36 14.08 -3.45
N GLY A 192 -9.67 14.04 -3.68
CA GLY A 192 -10.37 12.91 -4.31
C GLY A 192 -10.76 11.78 -3.35
N LEU A 193 -10.31 11.82 -2.09
CA LEU A 193 -10.79 10.91 -1.06
C LEU A 193 -12.23 11.25 -0.65
N PRO A 194 -13.08 10.25 -0.38
CA PRO A 194 -14.47 10.47 0.04
C PRO A 194 -14.58 10.84 1.51
N GLY A 195 -15.73 11.39 1.88
CA GLY A 195 -16.13 11.62 3.27
C GLY A 195 -15.21 12.58 4.04
N LYS A 196 -15.14 12.40 5.36
CA LYS A 196 -14.23 13.17 6.22
C LYS A 196 -12.81 12.58 6.09
N VAL A 197 -11.97 13.28 5.35
CA VAL A 197 -10.57 12.85 5.13
C VAL A 197 -9.76 13.04 6.40
N GLN A 198 -8.96 12.02 6.74
CA GLN A 198 -8.04 12.02 7.88
C GLN A 198 -6.64 11.60 7.41
N GLU A 199 -5.63 12.14 8.07
CA GLU A 199 -4.24 11.73 7.86
C GLU A 199 -3.90 10.54 8.76
N ILE A 200 -3.21 9.54 8.21
CA ILE A 200 -2.67 8.43 9.01
C ILE A 200 -1.61 8.97 9.96
N ALA A 201 -1.67 8.59 11.23
CA ALA A 201 -0.72 9.05 12.23
C ALA A 201 0.72 8.71 11.83
N ASP A 202 1.63 9.68 12.00
CA ASP A 202 3.04 9.47 11.71
C ASP A 202 3.66 8.45 12.67
N GLY A 203 4.63 7.66 12.19
CA GLY A 203 5.22 6.57 12.97
C GLY A 203 4.28 5.39 13.21
N SER A 204 3.13 5.28 12.51
CA SER A 204 2.15 4.23 12.76
C SER A 204 2.15 3.11 11.73
N THR A 205 1.81 1.92 12.21
CA THR A 205 1.54 0.72 11.39
C THR A 205 0.21 0.10 11.82
N ARG A 206 -0.65 -0.19 10.84
CA ARG A 206 -1.99 -0.76 11.03
C ARG A 206 -2.22 -1.90 10.05
N VAL A 207 -2.99 -2.91 10.45
CA VAL A 207 -3.46 -3.97 9.57
C VAL A 207 -4.97 -4.07 9.69
N LEU A 208 -5.64 -3.89 8.56
CA LEU A 208 -7.08 -4.05 8.40
C LEU A 208 -7.34 -5.43 7.76
N THR A 209 -8.20 -6.24 8.38
CA THR A 209 -8.56 -7.57 7.89
C THR A 209 -10.01 -7.61 7.46
N TYR A 210 -10.24 -8.05 6.23
CA TYR A 210 -11.57 -8.38 5.73
C TYR A 210 -11.75 -9.90 5.71
N ALA A 211 -12.70 -10.39 6.51
CA ALA A 211 -13.03 -11.81 6.58
C ALA A 211 -14.50 -12.01 6.96
N ASN A 212 -15.17 -12.99 6.36
CA ASN A 212 -16.56 -13.39 6.67
C ASN A 212 -17.55 -12.21 6.60
N GLY A 213 -17.40 -11.32 5.61
CA GLY A 213 -18.28 -10.17 5.44
C GLY A 213 -17.99 -8.96 6.36
N ASN A 214 -16.97 -9.04 7.20
CA ASN A 214 -16.65 -8.00 8.17
C ASN A 214 -15.24 -7.45 8.00
N LEU A 215 -15.11 -6.13 8.13
CA LEU A 215 -13.84 -5.43 8.25
C LEU A 215 -13.47 -5.29 9.72
N ARG A 216 -12.23 -5.63 10.08
CA ARG A 216 -11.69 -5.52 11.44
C ARG A 216 -10.29 -4.93 11.41
N LEU A 217 -9.95 -4.16 12.44
CA LEU A 217 -8.57 -3.79 12.73
C LEU A 217 -7.90 -4.98 13.46
N GLU A 218 -6.81 -5.52 12.91
CA GLU A 218 -6.03 -6.55 13.59
C GLU A 218 -5.16 -5.93 14.68
N GLY A 219 -5.41 -6.32 15.95
CA GLY A 219 -4.49 -6.28 17.09
C GLY A 219 -3.70 -5.00 17.30
N GLN A 220 -3.01 -4.94 18.43
CA GLN A 220 -2.24 -3.79 18.91
C GLN A 220 -1.59 -2.94 17.82
N VAL A 221 -1.92 -1.65 17.88
CA VAL A 221 -1.17 -0.59 17.25
C VAL A 221 0.29 -0.67 17.73
N LEU A 222 1.20 -1.09 16.87
CA LEU A 222 2.61 -0.95 17.15
C LEU A 222 3.00 0.50 16.84
N GLU A 223 3.04 1.31 17.88
CA GLU A 223 3.48 2.70 17.80
C GLU A 223 4.98 2.74 17.55
N LEU A 224 5.37 3.52 16.56
CA LEU A 224 6.74 4.01 16.40
C LEU A 224 6.84 5.46 16.96
N GLY A 225 5.97 5.79 17.96
CA GLY A 225 5.89 7.11 18.55
C GLY A 225 4.51 7.43 19.16
N PRO A 226 4.33 8.49 19.93
CA PRO A 226 3.07 8.81 20.60
C PRO A 226 1.97 9.25 19.61
N GLY A 227 0.79 8.60 19.64
CA GLY A 227 -0.36 8.97 18.84
C GLY A 227 -1.40 7.86 18.60
N GLY A 228 -2.00 7.31 19.67
CA GLY A 228 -2.92 6.16 19.63
C GLY A 228 -4.38 6.40 19.23
N GLU A 229 -4.82 7.60 18.87
CA GLU A 229 -6.25 7.96 18.87
C GLU A 229 -6.99 7.84 17.53
N LEU A 230 -6.35 7.47 16.43
CA LEU A 230 -6.91 7.68 15.07
C LEU A 230 -7.84 6.58 14.54
N PHE A 231 -7.88 5.41 15.16
CA PHE A 231 -8.68 4.26 14.65
C PHE A 231 -9.87 3.86 15.53
N ASP A 232 -10.07 4.44 16.69
CA ASP A 232 -11.28 4.23 17.50
C ASP A 232 -12.56 4.72 16.77
N GLN A 233 -12.40 5.49 15.69
CA GLN A 233 -13.51 6.00 14.87
C GLN A 233 -13.95 5.04 13.74
N PHE A 234 -13.27 3.92 13.50
CA PHE A 234 -13.73 2.91 12.55
C PHE A 234 -14.91 2.08 13.08
N ASP A 235 -15.09 2.03 14.41
CA ASP A 235 -16.12 1.22 15.07
C ASP A 235 -17.46 1.97 15.33
N THR A 236 -17.57 3.25 14.99
CA THR A 236 -18.73 4.08 15.36
C THR A 236 -19.50 4.70 14.18
N ALA A 237 -19.49 4.08 12.99
CA ALA A 237 -20.33 4.55 11.88
C ALA A 237 -21.02 3.38 11.17
#